data_061179eb1640666832894b1d4486e480
#
_entry.id   061179eb1640666832894b1d4486e480
#
_cell.length_a   1.000
_cell.length_b   1.000
_cell.length_c   1.000
_cell.angle_alpha   90.00
_cell.angle_beta   90.00
_cell.angle_gamma   90.00
#
_symmetry.space_group_name_H-M   'P 1'
#
loop_
_entity.id
_entity.type
_entity.pdbx_description
1 polymer ?
#
loop_
_entity_poly.entity_id
_entity_poly.type
_entity_poly.pdbx_seq_one_letter_code
_entity_poly.pdbx_strand_id
1 'polypeptide(L)'
;SQQSPLGSLISEVGSVKLSSATYAWLEAYIGRLKVQNNLAPNSIRHRVQALGRAIDEWARKNPNVAVANPVHLLPKGYSTYNENDRKIIATTNGKKKVKEDVQRDRRLHAGEQERIIRALSGFQREDRSRALPLAGGNALLTMFLLIVYSGLRLREAYTLTRGQIDMADKVIRVQSTKQWRGKIKFRDVPMRPEVHQALTVYLSTRSMLPTARLFPFMEEEPDMPLKKVSQPLSARFRIAFQYANCFDLREHDLRHEATCRWLELRDASGNWMFRLEEVNRIMGWAAGSTMAQRYASFRGSELAARLWATVGESAPAGPAQGGAGLAH
;
A
#
# COMPACT_ATOMS: atom_id res chain seq x y z
N SER A 1 12.33 1.05 21.22
CA SER A 1 11.20 1.91 20.78
C SER A 1 11.65 2.72 19.58
N GLN A 2 11.09 2.43 18.40
CA GLN A 2 11.32 3.29 17.22
C GLN A 2 10.63 4.63 17.48
N GLN A 3 11.40 5.68 17.68
CA GLN A 3 10.89 7.04 17.73
C GLN A 3 10.12 7.34 16.44
N SER A 4 8.97 8.03 16.54
CA SER A 4 8.23 8.45 15.37
C SER A 4 9.11 9.37 14.50
N PRO A 5 8.94 9.42 13.17
CA PRO A 5 9.73 10.33 12.30
C PRO A 5 9.70 11.78 12.76
N LEU A 6 8.60 12.23 13.38
CA LEU A 6 8.48 13.56 13.96
C LEU A 6 9.29 13.69 15.26
N GLY A 7 9.29 12.67 16.12
CA GLY A 7 10.12 12.65 17.34
C GLY A 7 11.61 12.70 17.03
N SER A 8 12.07 11.95 16.02
CA SER A 8 13.44 12.02 15.52
C SER A 8 13.78 13.41 14.97
N LEU A 9 12.85 14.04 14.22
CA LEU A 9 13.07 15.37 13.68
C LEU A 9 13.21 16.41 14.82
N ILE A 10 12.33 16.36 15.83
CA ILE A 10 12.39 17.27 16.97
C ILE A 10 13.71 17.11 17.73
N SER A 11 14.19 15.90 17.96
CA SER A 11 15.47 15.67 18.66
C SER A 11 16.67 16.15 17.84
N GLU A 12 16.59 16.11 16.52
CA GLU A 12 17.71 16.51 15.64
C GLU A 12 17.79 18.02 15.39
N VAL A 13 16.64 18.70 15.31
CA VAL A 13 16.58 20.11 14.88
C VAL A 13 15.83 21.04 15.85
N GLY A 14 15.24 20.51 16.92
CA GLY A 14 14.39 21.28 17.83
C GLY A 14 15.11 22.42 18.57
N SER A 15 16.45 22.34 18.72
CA SER A 15 17.28 23.39 19.31
C SER A 15 17.79 24.42 18.31
N VAL A 16 17.54 24.24 17.01
CA VAL A 16 18.03 25.15 15.96
C VAL A 16 17.14 26.38 15.92
N LYS A 17 17.75 27.54 16.10
CA LYS A 17 17.06 28.84 15.96
C LYS A 17 16.61 29.02 14.51
N LEU A 18 15.41 29.54 14.30
CA LEU A 18 14.84 29.72 12.96
C LEU A 18 15.73 30.64 12.08
N SER A 19 16.35 31.66 12.68
CA SER A 19 17.31 32.56 12.01
C SER A 19 18.57 31.85 11.51
N SER A 20 18.92 30.70 12.11
CA SER A 20 20.07 29.87 11.71
C SER A 20 19.72 28.81 10.68
N ALA A 21 18.45 28.61 10.39
CA ALA A 21 17.96 27.63 9.40
C ALA A 21 18.11 28.15 7.95
N THR A 22 19.35 28.48 7.58
CA THR A 22 19.70 28.96 6.24
C THR A 22 19.72 27.83 5.21
N TYR A 23 19.85 28.20 3.93
CA TYR A 23 20.01 27.22 2.86
C TYR A 23 21.25 26.33 3.07
N ALA A 24 22.40 26.93 3.42
CA ALA A 24 23.63 26.18 3.69
C ALA A 24 23.49 25.22 4.88
N TRP A 25 22.79 25.65 5.94
CA TRP A 25 22.46 24.76 7.06
C TRP A 25 21.61 23.59 6.62
N LEU A 26 20.60 23.83 5.76
CA LEU A 26 19.71 22.79 5.25
C LEU A 26 20.44 21.78 4.37
N GLU A 27 21.36 22.24 3.50
CA GLU A 27 22.23 21.36 2.71
C GLU A 27 23.12 20.48 3.61
N ALA A 28 23.74 21.08 4.63
CA ALA A 28 24.53 20.34 5.62
C ALA A 28 23.68 19.32 6.39
N TYR A 29 22.43 19.68 6.74
CA TYR A 29 21.48 18.76 7.38
C TYR A 29 21.14 17.59 6.47
N ILE A 30 20.82 17.84 5.20
CA ILE A 30 20.56 16.79 4.21
C ILE A 30 21.79 15.89 4.03
N GLY A 31 22.97 16.46 3.96
CA GLY A 31 24.25 15.73 3.90
C GLY A 31 24.42 14.78 5.09
N ARG A 32 24.13 15.22 6.31
CA ARG A 32 24.15 14.35 7.50
C ARG A 32 23.13 13.20 7.39
N LEU A 33 21.89 13.48 6.95
CA LEU A 33 20.86 12.45 6.76
C LEU A 33 21.29 11.39 5.74
N LYS A 34 22.01 11.79 4.71
CA LYS A 34 22.58 10.89 3.69
C LYS A 34 23.78 10.12 4.25
N VAL A 35 24.83 10.83 4.61
CA VAL A 35 26.16 10.23 4.87
C VAL A 35 26.20 9.57 6.25
N GLN A 36 25.79 10.25 7.31
CA GLN A 36 25.88 9.71 8.68
C GLN A 36 24.77 8.73 8.99
N ASN A 37 23.52 9.08 8.63
CA ASN A 37 22.35 8.27 8.96
C ASN A 37 22.01 7.26 7.87
N ASN A 38 22.54 7.39 6.66
CA ASN A 38 22.27 6.53 5.49
C ASN A 38 20.74 6.26 5.34
N LEU A 39 19.94 7.33 5.31
CA LEU A 39 18.49 7.20 5.19
C LEU A 39 18.07 7.03 3.73
N ALA A 40 17.00 6.26 3.49
CA ALA A 40 16.41 6.17 2.15
C ALA A 40 15.93 7.55 1.66
N PRO A 41 16.04 7.87 0.36
CA PRO A 41 15.67 9.18 -0.22
C PRO A 41 14.30 9.67 0.18
N ASN A 42 13.31 8.78 0.23
CA ASN A 42 11.95 9.10 0.66
C ASN A 42 11.87 9.51 2.14
N SER A 43 12.65 8.87 3.00
CA SER A 43 12.75 9.25 4.42
C SER A 43 13.37 10.64 4.60
N ILE A 44 14.41 10.96 3.82
CA ILE A 44 15.02 12.29 3.79
C ILE A 44 13.98 13.32 3.34
N ARG A 45 13.28 13.05 2.25
CA ARG A 45 12.23 13.93 1.72
C ARG A 45 11.14 14.21 2.75
N HIS A 46 10.65 13.19 3.44
CA HIS A 46 9.62 13.35 4.46
C HIS A 46 10.07 14.22 5.64
N ARG A 47 11.31 14.07 6.10
CA ARG A 47 11.89 14.91 7.18
C ARG A 47 12.02 16.37 6.74
N VAL A 48 12.60 16.61 5.58
CA VAL A 48 12.78 17.95 5.03
C VAL A 48 11.45 18.64 4.75
N GLN A 49 10.48 17.94 4.19
CA GLN A 49 9.13 18.47 3.98
C GLN A 49 8.38 18.75 5.29
N ALA A 50 8.62 17.95 6.34
CA ALA A 50 8.03 18.23 7.66
C ALA A 50 8.61 19.51 8.26
N LEU A 51 9.94 19.70 8.14
CA LEU A 51 10.60 20.93 8.53
C LEU A 51 10.07 22.13 7.76
N GLY A 52 9.98 22.04 6.42
CA GLY A 52 9.43 23.11 5.59
C GLY A 52 8.02 23.52 6.01
N ARG A 53 7.13 22.54 6.25
CA ARG A 53 5.77 22.82 6.73
C ARG A 53 5.76 23.53 8.10
N ALA A 54 6.67 23.13 9.00
CA ALA A 54 6.77 23.78 10.30
C ALA A 54 7.21 25.25 10.18
N ILE A 55 8.17 25.54 9.31
CA ILE A 55 8.62 26.92 9.02
C ILE A 55 7.47 27.73 8.40
N ASP A 56 6.76 27.19 7.40
CA ASP A 56 5.64 27.87 6.76
C ASP A 56 4.49 28.14 7.74
N GLU A 57 4.21 27.18 8.63
CA GLU A 57 3.17 27.35 9.64
C GLU A 57 3.56 28.43 10.67
N TRP A 58 4.82 28.43 11.09
CA TRP A 58 5.33 29.47 11.98
C TRP A 58 5.25 30.86 11.33
N ALA A 59 5.69 30.99 10.07
CA ALA A 59 5.61 32.24 9.31
C ALA A 59 4.18 32.78 9.19
N ARG A 60 3.21 31.89 8.94
CA ARG A 60 1.78 32.28 8.91
C ARG A 60 1.25 32.77 10.24
N LYS A 61 1.76 32.25 11.36
CA LYS A 61 1.37 32.67 12.71
C LYS A 61 2.06 33.95 13.13
N ASN A 62 3.17 34.34 12.48
CA ASN A 62 3.97 35.50 12.80
C ASN A 62 4.17 36.39 11.54
N PRO A 63 3.10 36.99 10.98
CA PRO A 63 3.14 37.68 9.70
C PRO A 63 4.06 38.94 9.72
N ASN A 64 4.35 39.49 10.89
CA ASN A 64 5.21 40.65 11.04
C ASN A 64 6.70 40.28 11.02
N VAL A 65 7.08 39.03 10.95
CA VAL A 65 8.46 38.55 10.90
C VAL A 65 8.74 37.94 9.52
N ALA A 66 9.63 38.57 8.77
CA ALA A 66 10.06 38.07 7.48
C ALA A 66 10.92 36.80 7.68
N VAL A 67 10.41 35.65 7.28
CA VAL A 67 11.14 34.37 7.31
C VAL A 67 11.10 33.73 5.93
N ALA A 68 12.29 33.54 5.36
CA ALA A 68 12.43 32.73 4.13
C ALA A 68 12.52 31.26 4.49
N ASN A 69 11.68 30.42 3.87
CA ASN A 69 11.77 28.98 4.03
C ASN A 69 12.80 28.40 3.04
N PRO A 70 13.98 27.95 3.49
CA PRO A 70 15.03 27.47 2.60
C PRO A 70 14.65 26.17 1.87
N VAL A 71 13.63 25.44 2.36
CA VAL A 71 13.15 24.18 1.73
C VAL A 71 12.55 24.43 0.35
N HIS A 72 11.98 25.61 0.11
CA HIS A 72 11.44 25.99 -1.19
C HIS A 72 12.50 26.19 -2.28
N LEU A 73 13.76 26.41 -1.88
CA LEU A 73 14.90 26.61 -2.78
C LEU A 73 15.56 25.29 -3.21
N LEU A 74 15.20 24.17 -2.59
CA LEU A 74 15.85 22.89 -2.88
C LEU A 74 15.54 22.39 -4.30
N PRO A 75 16.55 21.93 -5.04
CA PRO A 75 16.37 21.37 -6.38
C PRO A 75 15.61 20.06 -6.34
N LYS A 76 14.99 19.68 -7.47
CA LYS A 76 14.44 18.34 -7.63
C LYS A 76 15.53 17.29 -7.42
N GLY A 77 15.22 16.21 -6.68
CA GLY A 77 16.18 15.14 -6.44
C GLY A 77 17.17 15.39 -5.31
N TYR A 78 17.06 16.48 -4.54
CA TYR A 78 17.96 16.77 -3.42
C TYR A 78 18.14 15.62 -2.43
N SER A 79 17.15 14.75 -2.31
CA SER A 79 17.19 13.59 -1.41
C SER A 79 17.90 12.36 -2.01
N THR A 80 18.15 12.33 -3.33
CA THR A 80 18.83 11.23 -3.98
C THR A 80 20.34 11.29 -3.72
N TYR A 81 20.96 10.10 -3.74
CA TYR A 81 22.42 9.98 -3.54
C TYR A 81 23.15 10.19 -4.86
N ASN A 82 24.14 11.08 -4.85
CA ASN A 82 25.09 11.25 -5.95
C ASN A 82 26.31 10.32 -5.79
N GLU A 83 27.23 10.34 -6.73
CA GLU A 83 28.42 9.49 -6.69
C GLU A 83 29.36 9.84 -5.53
N ASN A 84 29.48 11.12 -5.18
CA ASN A 84 30.29 11.57 -4.05
C ASN A 84 29.69 11.07 -2.71
N ASP A 85 28.39 11.19 -2.52
CA ASP A 85 27.70 10.63 -1.35
C ASP A 85 27.98 9.12 -1.22
N ARG A 86 27.94 8.38 -2.33
CA ARG A 86 28.21 6.92 -2.38
C ARG A 86 29.64 6.59 -1.98
N LYS A 87 30.62 7.36 -2.48
CA LYS A 87 32.04 7.19 -2.14
C LYS A 87 32.28 7.45 -0.64
N ILE A 88 31.76 8.53 -0.10
CA ILE A 88 31.91 8.87 1.32
C ILE A 88 31.31 7.79 2.21
N ILE A 89 30.11 7.28 1.89
CA ILE A 89 29.46 6.23 2.68
C ILE A 89 30.28 4.93 2.63
N ALA A 90 30.80 4.57 1.47
CA ALA A 90 31.63 3.38 1.31
C ALA A 90 32.93 3.45 2.13
N THR A 91 33.53 4.64 2.27
CA THR A 91 34.77 4.84 3.04
C THR A 91 34.49 4.98 4.54
N THR A 92 33.44 5.72 4.94
CA THR A 92 33.17 6.06 6.34
C THR A 92 32.43 4.98 7.12
N ASN A 93 31.53 4.20 6.45
CA ASN A 93 30.62 3.26 7.10
C ASN A 93 30.92 1.78 6.79
N GLY A 94 32.15 1.42 6.46
CA GLY A 94 32.56 0.02 6.34
C GLY A 94 31.79 -0.77 5.27
N LYS A 95 31.80 -0.34 4.02
CA LYS A 95 31.15 -0.98 2.85
C LYS A 95 29.60 -1.09 2.94
N LYS A 96 28.94 -0.29 3.76
CA LYS A 96 27.45 -0.26 3.77
C LYS A 96 26.93 0.26 2.43
N LYS A 97 26.03 -0.49 1.83
CA LYS A 97 25.31 0.00 0.65
C LYS A 97 24.42 1.18 1.01
N VAL A 98 24.34 2.14 0.10
CA VAL A 98 23.39 3.25 0.17
C VAL A 98 21.97 2.69 0.23
N LYS A 99 21.15 3.22 1.16
CA LYS A 99 19.74 2.88 1.21
C LYS A 99 19.00 3.53 0.05
N GLU A 100 18.26 2.73 -0.68
CA GLU A 100 17.41 3.16 -1.78
C GLU A 100 15.94 3.07 -1.38
N ASP A 101 15.09 3.79 -2.11
CA ASP A 101 13.65 3.63 -1.96
C ASP A 101 13.24 2.29 -2.56
N VAL A 102 12.79 1.38 -1.72
CA VAL A 102 12.32 0.06 -2.17
C VAL A 102 10.83 0.18 -2.48
N GLN A 103 10.50 0.05 -3.75
CA GLN A 103 9.11 -0.16 -4.17
C GLN A 103 8.78 -1.64 -4.00
N ARG A 104 7.78 -1.94 -3.16
CA ARG A 104 7.30 -3.31 -3.02
C ARG A 104 6.21 -3.56 -4.05
N ASP A 105 6.36 -4.66 -4.75
CA ASP A 105 5.42 -5.21 -5.73
C ASP A 105 5.05 -6.67 -5.41
N ARG A 106 5.21 -7.05 -4.14
CA ARG A 106 4.95 -8.39 -3.61
C ARG A 106 3.49 -8.78 -3.78
N ARG A 107 3.26 -9.84 -4.54
CA ARG A 107 1.98 -10.49 -4.73
C ARG A 107 1.95 -11.83 -3.97
N LEU A 108 0.76 -12.39 -3.76
CA LEU A 108 0.63 -13.74 -3.24
C LEU A 108 1.14 -14.76 -4.26
N HIS A 109 2.04 -15.63 -3.83
CA HIS A 109 2.49 -16.76 -4.62
C HIS A 109 1.44 -17.89 -4.59
N ALA A 110 1.55 -18.83 -5.53
CA ALA A 110 0.66 -19.99 -5.58
C ALA A 110 0.67 -20.76 -4.23
N GLY A 111 -0.51 -21.07 -3.73
CA GLY A 111 -0.71 -21.79 -2.47
C GLY A 111 -0.53 -20.96 -1.18
N GLU A 112 -0.08 -19.70 -1.26
CA GLU A 112 0.09 -18.88 -0.05
C GLU A 112 -1.25 -18.50 0.56
N GLN A 113 -2.21 -18.11 -0.26
CA GLN A 113 -3.54 -17.75 0.20
C GLN A 113 -4.20 -18.91 0.96
N GLU A 114 -4.14 -20.10 0.41
CA GLU A 114 -4.71 -21.32 1.00
C GLU A 114 -4.05 -21.61 2.35
N ARG A 115 -2.71 -21.51 2.44
CA ARG A 115 -1.99 -21.68 3.71
C ARG A 115 -2.39 -20.64 4.75
N ILE A 116 -2.57 -19.37 4.34
CA ILE A 116 -3.00 -18.30 5.24
C ILE A 116 -4.44 -18.54 5.71
N ILE A 117 -5.35 -18.91 4.79
CA ILE A 117 -6.74 -19.26 5.14
C ILE A 117 -6.76 -20.40 6.15
N ARG A 118 -6.03 -21.49 5.89
CA ARG A 118 -5.95 -22.63 6.82
C ARG A 118 -5.44 -22.20 8.20
N ALA A 119 -4.36 -21.40 8.24
CA ALA A 119 -3.83 -20.87 9.48
C ALA A 119 -4.87 -20.02 10.24
N LEU A 120 -5.55 -19.12 9.54
CA LEU A 120 -6.57 -18.24 10.14
C LEU A 120 -7.90 -18.94 10.44
N SER A 121 -8.11 -20.15 9.92
CA SER A 121 -9.23 -21.04 10.27
C SER A 121 -8.92 -21.94 11.46
N GLY A 122 -7.74 -21.82 12.07
CA GLY A 122 -7.36 -22.62 13.25
C GLY A 122 -6.82 -24.01 12.92
N PHE A 123 -6.51 -24.31 11.67
CA PHE A 123 -5.88 -25.57 11.32
C PHE A 123 -4.44 -25.61 11.81
N GLN A 124 -4.09 -26.68 12.54
CA GLN A 124 -2.73 -26.93 12.95
C GLN A 124 -1.89 -27.39 11.75
N ARG A 125 -0.68 -26.83 11.62
CA ARG A 125 0.32 -27.33 10.66
C ARG A 125 0.99 -28.59 11.21
N GLU A 126 1.34 -29.50 10.35
CA GLU A 126 1.98 -30.78 10.71
C GLU A 126 3.34 -30.61 11.40
N ASP A 127 4.09 -29.56 11.01
CA ASP A 127 5.40 -29.22 11.60
C ASP A 127 5.32 -28.34 12.86
N ARG A 128 4.11 -28.12 13.39
CA ARG A 128 3.88 -27.29 14.59
C ARG A 128 3.15 -28.07 15.67
N SER A 129 3.55 -27.85 16.90
CA SER A 129 2.93 -28.51 18.06
C SER A 129 1.55 -27.92 18.43
N ARG A 130 1.20 -26.74 17.91
CA ARG A 130 -0.07 -26.06 18.21
C ARG A 130 -0.59 -25.29 16.99
N ALA A 131 -1.91 -25.18 16.91
CA ALA A 131 -2.55 -24.25 15.98
C ALA A 131 -2.23 -22.80 16.35
N LEU A 132 -2.45 -21.89 15.39
CA LEU A 132 -2.31 -20.46 15.62
C LEU A 132 -3.39 -19.99 16.62
N PRO A 133 -3.03 -19.35 17.74
CA PRO A 133 -4.02 -18.75 18.63
C PRO A 133 -4.78 -17.63 17.93
N LEU A 134 -6.09 -17.78 17.82
CA LEU A 134 -6.97 -16.82 17.11
C LEU A 134 -7.80 -16.04 18.15
N ALA A 135 -7.31 -14.87 18.54
CA ALA A 135 -8.13 -13.91 19.29
C ALA A 135 -9.22 -13.33 18.38
N GLY A 136 -10.49 -13.40 18.81
CA GLY A 136 -11.63 -12.90 18.02
C GLY A 136 -12.21 -13.91 17.02
N GLY A 137 -11.89 -15.19 17.11
CA GLY A 137 -12.44 -16.24 16.25
C GLY A 137 -12.13 -16.01 14.77
N ASN A 138 -13.16 -16.07 13.90
CA ASN A 138 -13.01 -15.88 12.46
C ASN A 138 -12.86 -14.40 12.00
N ALA A 139 -12.78 -13.45 12.93
CA ALA A 139 -12.70 -12.02 12.60
C ALA A 139 -11.44 -11.68 11.77
N LEU A 140 -10.29 -12.26 12.12
CA LEU A 140 -9.03 -12.00 11.41
C LEU A 140 -9.03 -12.65 10.02
N LEU A 141 -9.62 -13.83 9.87
CA LEU A 141 -9.83 -14.48 8.58
C LEU A 141 -10.73 -13.64 7.66
N THR A 142 -11.89 -13.20 8.20
CA THR A 142 -12.82 -12.36 7.43
C THR A 142 -12.17 -11.04 7.03
N MET A 143 -11.39 -10.43 7.91
CA MET A 143 -10.64 -9.20 7.59
C MET A 143 -9.55 -9.45 6.54
N PHE A 144 -8.85 -10.58 6.58
CA PHE A 144 -7.89 -10.98 5.54
C PHE A 144 -8.57 -11.07 4.18
N LEU A 145 -9.67 -11.83 4.08
CA LEU A 145 -10.43 -11.97 2.84
C LEU A 145 -10.99 -10.63 2.35
N LEU A 146 -11.49 -9.82 3.28
CA LEU A 146 -11.96 -8.47 2.97
C LEU A 146 -10.84 -7.62 2.33
N ILE A 147 -9.64 -7.59 2.91
CA ILE A 147 -8.54 -6.76 2.42
C ILE A 147 -7.99 -7.29 1.09
N VAL A 148 -7.75 -8.60 0.98
CA VAL A 148 -7.12 -9.21 -0.21
C VAL A 148 -7.99 -9.18 -1.46
N TYR A 149 -9.32 -9.01 -1.29
CA TYR A 149 -10.25 -8.95 -2.41
C TYR A 149 -10.84 -7.55 -2.66
N SER A 150 -10.96 -6.70 -1.64
CA SER A 150 -11.49 -5.33 -1.80
C SER A 150 -10.42 -4.25 -1.89
N GLY A 151 -9.21 -4.54 -1.41
CA GLY A 151 -8.11 -3.58 -1.38
C GLY A 151 -8.28 -2.48 -0.32
N LEU A 152 -9.10 -2.67 0.71
CA LEU A 152 -9.20 -1.73 1.82
C LEU A 152 -7.84 -1.58 2.51
N ARG A 153 -7.55 -0.36 2.98
CA ARG A 153 -6.42 -0.18 3.91
C ARG A 153 -6.77 -0.82 5.24
N LEU A 154 -5.77 -1.30 5.96
CA LEU A 154 -5.98 -1.92 7.26
C LEU A 154 -6.87 -1.05 8.18
N ARG A 155 -6.57 0.25 8.26
CA ARG A 155 -7.37 1.19 9.04
C ARG A 155 -8.80 1.32 8.54
N GLU A 156 -9.03 1.33 7.24
CA GLU A 156 -10.37 1.35 6.66
C GLU A 156 -11.13 0.08 7.05
N ALA A 157 -10.48 -1.09 6.99
CA ALA A 157 -11.09 -2.37 7.33
C ALA A 157 -11.51 -2.46 8.80
N TYR A 158 -10.63 -2.16 9.76
CA TYR A 158 -10.97 -2.30 11.17
C TYR A 158 -11.90 -1.18 11.70
N THR A 159 -12.04 -0.07 10.97
CA THR A 159 -12.98 1.00 11.35
C THR A 159 -14.36 0.85 10.72
N LEU A 160 -14.59 -0.16 9.89
CA LEU A 160 -15.92 -0.42 9.33
C LEU A 160 -16.96 -0.64 10.42
N THR A 161 -18.17 -0.14 10.18
CA THR A 161 -19.35 -0.46 10.96
C THR A 161 -20.26 -1.41 10.21
N ARG A 162 -21.19 -2.08 10.93
CA ARG A 162 -22.17 -2.99 10.32
C ARG A 162 -23.02 -2.28 9.27
N GLY A 163 -23.43 -1.03 9.52
CA GLY A 163 -24.27 -0.24 8.61
C GLY A 163 -23.57 0.19 7.32
N GLN A 164 -22.26 0.03 7.23
CA GLN A 164 -21.48 0.29 6.01
C GLN A 164 -21.41 -0.92 5.08
N ILE A 165 -21.98 -2.05 5.50
CA ILE A 165 -22.01 -3.31 4.75
C ILE A 165 -23.40 -3.53 4.20
N ASP A 166 -23.61 -3.25 2.94
CA ASP A 166 -24.84 -3.54 2.22
C ASP A 166 -24.72 -4.91 1.54
N MET A 167 -25.38 -5.91 2.17
CA MET A 167 -25.35 -7.28 1.66
C MET A 167 -26.30 -7.49 0.48
N ALA A 168 -27.35 -6.69 0.36
CA ALA A 168 -28.33 -6.78 -0.72
C ALA A 168 -27.75 -6.20 -2.02
N ASP A 169 -27.23 -4.98 -1.96
CA ASP A 169 -26.61 -4.31 -3.10
C ASP A 169 -25.15 -4.75 -3.34
N LYS A 170 -24.61 -5.60 -2.45
CA LYS A 170 -23.24 -6.12 -2.52
C LYS A 170 -22.19 -5.00 -2.56
N VAL A 171 -22.33 -4.00 -1.70
CA VAL A 171 -21.49 -2.81 -1.64
C VAL A 171 -20.96 -2.57 -0.22
N ILE A 172 -19.71 -2.14 -0.13
CA ILE A 172 -19.08 -1.67 1.11
C ILE A 172 -18.89 -0.17 1.00
N ARG A 173 -19.54 0.59 1.88
CA ARG A 173 -19.38 2.04 1.95
C ARG A 173 -18.20 2.42 2.84
N VAL A 174 -17.06 2.68 2.23
CA VAL A 174 -15.78 2.88 2.91
C VAL A 174 -15.55 4.36 3.19
N GLN A 175 -15.31 4.68 4.46
CA GLN A 175 -14.90 6.01 4.87
C GLN A 175 -13.39 6.20 4.61
N SER A 176 -13.02 7.28 3.91
CA SER A 176 -11.61 7.60 3.67
C SER A 176 -10.91 7.97 4.98
N THR A 177 -9.71 7.41 5.19
CA THR A 177 -8.86 7.76 6.33
C THR A 177 -8.17 9.12 6.19
N LYS A 178 -8.18 9.70 4.98
CA LYS A 178 -7.65 11.03 4.72
C LYS A 178 -8.80 12.02 4.60
N GLN A 179 -8.81 13.01 5.47
CA GLN A 179 -9.73 14.12 5.36
C GLN A 179 -9.22 15.11 4.29
N TRP A 180 -10.12 15.58 3.45
CA TRP A 180 -9.84 16.65 2.50
C TRP A 180 -10.55 17.92 2.98
N ARG A 181 -9.78 18.95 3.36
CA ARG A 181 -10.33 20.21 3.89
C ARG A 181 -11.36 19.99 5.02
N GLY A 182 -11.07 19.07 5.95
CA GLY A 182 -11.95 18.72 7.05
C GLY A 182 -13.19 17.88 6.69
N LYS A 183 -13.42 17.59 5.41
CA LYS A 183 -14.59 16.80 4.98
C LYS A 183 -14.25 15.31 4.93
N ILE A 184 -15.13 14.50 5.52
CA ILE A 184 -15.10 13.04 5.41
C ILE A 184 -15.60 12.67 4.01
N LYS A 185 -14.83 11.85 3.29
CA LYS A 185 -15.23 11.29 2.01
C LYS A 185 -15.56 9.82 2.14
N PHE A 186 -16.61 9.39 1.47
CA PHE A 186 -16.96 7.99 1.32
C PHE A 186 -16.72 7.54 -0.12
N ARG A 187 -16.49 6.25 -0.29
CA ARG A 187 -16.52 5.57 -1.59
C ARG A 187 -17.21 4.23 -1.44
N ASP A 188 -17.85 3.82 -2.48
CA ASP A 188 -18.48 2.52 -2.57
C ASP A 188 -17.51 1.54 -3.25
N VAL A 189 -17.30 0.40 -2.60
CA VAL A 189 -16.44 -0.68 -3.08
C VAL A 189 -17.35 -1.88 -3.34
N PRO A 190 -17.44 -2.38 -4.59
CA PRO A 190 -18.22 -3.57 -4.88
C PRO A 190 -17.68 -4.78 -4.12
N MET A 191 -18.56 -5.64 -3.61
CA MET A 191 -18.16 -6.90 -3.01
C MET A 191 -17.90 -7.94 -4.08
N ARG A 192 -16.72 -8.50 -4.07
CA ARG A 192 -16.47 -9.74 -4.80
C ARG A 192 -17.21 -10.90 -4.15
N PRO A 193 -17.53 -11.98 -4.88
CA PRO A 193 -18.22 -13.13 -4.33
C PRO A 193 -17.58 -13.71 -3.08
N GLU A 194 -16.24 -13.74 -3.04
CA GLU A 194 -15.46 -14.26 -1.91
C GLU A 194 -15.65 -13.40 -0.64
N VAL A 195 -15.75 -12.08 -0.81
CA VAL A 195 -16.01 -11.13 0.30
C VAL A 195 -17.42 -11.27 0.79
N HIS A 196 -18.40 -11.36 -0.13
CA HIS A 196 -19.80 -11.53 0.20
C HIS A 196 -20.01 -12.81 1.01
N GLN A 197 -19.46 -13.93 0.55
CA GLN A 197 -19.52 -15.22 1.24
C GLN A 197 -18.89 -15.16 2.65
N ALA A 198 -17.69 -14.59 2.75
CA ALA A 198 -17.00 -14.44 4.04
C ALA A 198 -17.79 -13.59 5.03
N LEU A 199 -18.38 -12.48 4.56
CA LEU A 199 -19.23 -11.61 5.38
C LEU A 199 -20.55 -12.28 5.75
N THR A 200 -21.17 -13.06 4.87
CA THR A 200 -22.36 -13.85 5.17
C THR A 200 -22.10 -14.82 6.32
N VAL A 201 -21.02 -15.59 6.25
CA VAL A 201 -20.64 -16.52 7.32
C VAL A 201 -20.28 -15.76 8.60
N TYR A 202 -19.58 -14.63 8.50
CA TYR A 202 -19.19 -13.85 9.65
C TYR A 202 -20.38 -13.23 10.38
N LEU A 203 -21.37 -12.75 9.65
CA LEU A 203 -22.56 -12.06 10.19
C LEU A 203 -23.65 -13.05 10.64
N SER A 204 -23.71 -14.27 10.11
CA SER A 204 -24.76 -15.25 10.44
C SER A 204 -24.85 -15.60 11.92
N THR A 205 -23.73 -15.49 12.65
CA THR A 205 -23.65 -15.79 14.10
C THR A 205 -23.65 -14.54 14.99
N ARG A 206 -23.91 -13.35 14.41
CA ARG A 206 -23.78 -12.05 15.12
C ARG A 206 -24.97 -11.17 14.88
N SER A 207 -25.61 -10.74 15.98
CA SER A 207 -26.59 -9.65 15.94
C SER A 207 -25.84 -8.35 16.22
N MET A 208 -25.82 -7.43 15.27
CA MET A 208 -25.04 -6.20 15.37
C MET A 208 -25.88 -4.99 15.03
N LEU A 209 -25.78 -3.95 15.84
CA LEU A 209 -26.37 -2.64 15.52
C LEU A 209 -25.64 -2.03 14.30
N PRO A 210 -26.32 -1.22 13.48
CA PRO A 210 -25.68 -0.55 12.32
C PRO A 210 -24.45 0.29 12.69
N THR A 211 -24.43 0.87 13.88
CA THR A 211 -23.32 1.69 14.41
C THR A 211 -22.18 0.88 14.99
N ALA A 212 -22.41 -0.41 15.31
CA ALA A 212 -21.39 -1.27 15.88
C ALA A 212 -20.22 -1.51 14.91
N ARG A 213 -19.02 -1.58 15.46
CA ARG A 213 -17.83 -1.97 14.67
C ARG A 213 -18.00 -3.38 14.12
N LEU A 214 -17.67 -3.56 12.84
CA LEU A 214 -17.77 -4.86 12.17
C LEU A 214 -16.84 -5.89 12.83
N PHE A 215 -15.64 -5.47 13.26
CA PHE A 215 -14.64 -6.32 13.90
C PHE A 215 -14.34 -5.86 15.31
N PRO A 216 -14.09 -6.80 16.26
CA PRO A 216 -13.97 -6.49 17.71
C PRO A 216 -12.61 -5.90 18.10
N PHE A 217 -11.73 -5.61 17.14
CA PHE A 217 -10.34 -5.20 17.45
C PHE A 217 -10.21 -3.83 18.11
N MET A 218 -11.27 -3.01 18.10
CA MET A 218 -11.29 -1.71 18.79
C MET A 218 -12.05 -1.73 20.10
N GLU A 219 -12.91 -2.73 20.32
CA GLU A 219 -13.76 -2.83 21.53
C GLU A 219 -12.96 -3.30 22.72
N GLU A 220 -11.84 -4.00 22.51
CA GLU A 220 -10.94 -4.48 23.57
C GLU A 220 -10.29 -3.32 24.36
N GLU A 221 -10.14 -2.13 23.72
CA GLU A 221 -9.62 -0.91 24.35
C GLU A 221 -10.29 0.32 23.71
N PRO A 222 -11.50 0.71 24.15
CA PRO A 222 -12.28 1.76 23.50
C PRO A 222 -11.58 3.13 23.47
N ASP A 223 -10.74 3.43 24.46
CA ASP A 223 -9.96 4.68 24.54
C ASP A 223 -8.64 4.65 23.80
N MET A 224 -8.30 3.52 23.17
CA MET A 224 -7.05 3.40 22.42
C MET A 224 -7.08 4.24 21.14
N PRO A 225 -6.13 5.17 20.93
CA PRO A 225 -6.05 5.92 19.68
C PRO A 225 -5.97 4.99 18.47
N LEU A 226 -6.72 5.29 17.41
CA LEU A 226 -6.77 4.51 16.15
C LEU A 226 -5.38 4.12 15.60
N LYS A 227 -4.39 4.97 15.82
CA LYS A 227 -3.00 4.71 15.43
C LYS A 227 -2.38 3.54 16.22
N LYS A 228 -2.74 3.36 17.49
CA LYS A 228 -2.24 2.25 18.30
C LYS A 228 -2.87 0.91 17.91
N VAL A 229 -4.14 0.92 17.46
CA VAL A 229 -4.83 -0.30 16.98
C VAL A 229 -4.15 -0.89 15.74
N SER A 230 -3.66 -0.07 14.82
CA SER A 230 -3.00 -0.56 13.59
C SER A 230 -1.76 -1.40 13.85
N GLN A 231 -0.93 -1.04 14.84
CA GLN A 231 0.32 -1.75 15.12
C GLN A 231 0.12 -3.17 15.66
N PRO A 232 -0.70 -3.40 16.71
CA PRO A 232 -1.02 -4.76 17.17
C PRO A 232 -1.66 -5.61 16.07
N LEU A 233 -2.56 -5.02 15.27
CA LEU A 233 -3.25 -5.75 14.22
C LEU A 233 -2.29 -6.13 13.07
N SER A 234 -1.39 -5.25 12.64
CA SER A 234 -0.31 -5.59 11.71
C SER A 234 0.60 -6.70 12.26
N ALA A 235 0.87 -6.69 13.58
CA ALA A 235 1.65 -7.74 14.23
C ALA A 235 0.90 -9.09 14.21
N ARG A 236 -0.42 -9.11 14.45
CA ARG A 236 -1.24 -10.33 14.34
C ARG A 236 -1.20 -10.91 12.91
N PHE A 237 -1.32 -10.06 11.88
CA PHE A 237 -1.16 -10.50 10.49
C PHE A 237 0.24 -11.06 10.22
N ARG A 238 1.28 -10.40 10.69
CA ARG A 238 2.65 -10.89 10.53
C ARG A 238 2.84 -12.28 11.13
N ILE A 239 2.32 -12.51 12.35
CA ILE A 239 2.37 -13.82 12.99
C ILE A 239 1.62 -14.87 12.16
N ALA A 240 0.44 -14.54 11.65
CA ALA A 240 -0.34 -15.44 10.79
C ALA A 240 0.42 -15.78 9.48
N PHE A 241 1.03 -14.78 8.84
CA PHE A 241 1.83 -14.99 7.64
C PHE A 241 3.06 -15.85 7.90
N GLN A 242 3.79 -15.59 9.01
CA GLN A 242 4.91 -16.43 9.42
C GLN A 242 4.48 -17.87 9.72
N TYR A 243 3.33 -18.05 10.39
CA TYR A 243 2.76 -19.37 10.63
C TYR A 243 2.41 -20.07 9.31
N ALA A 244 1.96 -19.35 8.29
CA ALA A 244 1.65 -19.86 6.95
C ALA A 244 2.89 -20.01 6.03
N ASN A 245 4.12 -19.84 6.52
CA ASN A 245 5.37 -19.82 5.74
C ASN A 245 5.43 -18.72 4.67
N CYS A 246 4.86 -17.53 4.97
CA CYS A 246 4.88 -16.35 4.12
C CYS A 246 5.70 -15.25 4.83
N PHE A 247 7.00 -15.48 5.06
CA PHE A 247 7.85 -14.68 5.96
C PHE A 247 8.07 -13.24 5.51
N ASP A 248 8.06 -12.99 4.22
CA ASP A 248 8.27 -11.67 3.61
C ASP A 248 6.97 -10.89 3.36
N LEU A 249 5.79 -11.53 3.54
CA LEU A 249 4.50 -10.93 3.31
C LEU A 249 4.12 -9.94 4.42
N ARG A 250 3.52 -8.81 4.03
CA ARG A 250 2.98 -7.78 4.93
C ARG A 250 1.51 -7.54 4.62
N GLU A 251 0.75 -7.02 5.59
CA GLU A 251 -0.68 -6.73 5.37
C GLU A 251 -0.91 -5.70 4.26
N HIS A 252 0.04 -4.77 4.05
CA HIS A 252 -0.06 -3.79 2.96
C HIS A 252 0.10 -4.41 1.58
N ASP A 253 0.83 -5.53 1.46
CA ASP A 253 0.99 -6.27 0.21
C ASP A 253 -0.35 -6.89 -0.24
N LEU A 254 -1.27 -7.17 0.70
CA LEU A 254 -2.63 -7.64 0.37
C LEU A 254 -3.41 -6.61 -0.44
N ARG A 255 -3.23 -5.32 -0.16
CA ARG A 255 -3.85 -4.27 -0.95
C ARG A 255 -3.24 -4.17 -2.34
N HIS A 256 -1.94 -4.41 -2.47
CA HIS A 256 -1.27 -4.54 -3.77
C HIS A 256 -1.88 -5.72 -4.55
N GLU A 257 -1.97 -6.88 -3.92
CA GLU A 257 -2.60 -8.06 -4.50
C GLU A 257 -4.04 -7.78 -4.96
N ALA A 258 -4.86 -7.15 -4.12
CA ALA A 258 -6.23 -6.77 -4.47
C ALA A 258 -6.28 -5.87 -5.71
N THR A 259 -5.38 -4.90 -5.81
CA THR A 259 -5.32 -4.01 -6.98
C THR A 259 -5.06 -4.78 -8.26
N CYS A 260 -4.07 -5.69 -8.24
CA CYS A 260 -3.79 -6.55 -9.38
C CYS A 260 -5.00 -7.41 -9.75
N ARG A 261 -5.68 -7.99 -8.75
CA ARG A 261 -6.89 -8.80 -8.98
C ARG A 261 -8.02 -8.00 -9.62
N TRP A 262 -8.25 -6.76 -9.20
CA TRP A 262 -9.24 -5.88 -9.84
C TRP A 262 -8.89 -5.58 -11.29
N LEU A 263 -7.62 -5.35 -11.58
CA LEU A 263 -7.13 -5.10 -12.94
C LEU A 263 -7.11 -6.36 -13.82
N GLU A 264 -7.01 -7.54 -13.24
CA GLU A 264 -6.98 -8.83 -13.94
C GLU A 264 -8.37 -9.40 -14.24
N LEU A 265 -9.45 -8.81 -13.67
CA LEU A 265 -10.80 -9.28 -13.94
C LEU A 265 -11.18 -9.11 -15.40
N ARG A 266 -11.80 -10.17 -15.94
CA ARG A 266 -12.32 -10.20 -17.29
C ARG A 266 -13.82 -10.44 -17.27
N ASP A 267 -14.53 -9.89 -18.23
CA ASP A 267 -15.91 -10.23 -18.52
C ASP A 267 -16.01 -11.57 -19.25
N ALA A 268 -17.23 -12.01 -19.52
CA ALA A 268 -17.49 -13.28 -20.24
C ALA A 268 -16.91 -13.32 -21.66
N SER A 269 -16.62 -12.16 -22.24
CA SER A 269 -16.01 -11.99 -23.57
C SER A 269 -14.49 -11.87 -23.51
N GLY A 270 -13.87 -11.98 -22.31
CA GLY A 270 -12.43 -11.86 -22.10
C GLY A 270 -11.91 -10.41 -22.05
N ASN A 271 -12.78 -9.41 -22.13
CA ASN A 271 -12.40 -8.00 -22.00
C ASN A 271 -12.12 -7.62 -20.54
N TRP A 272 -11.40 -6.52 -20.35
CA TRP A 272 -11.21 -5.95 -19.02
C TRP A 272 -12.57 -5.54 -18.43
N MET A 273 -12.90 -6.09 -17.25
CA MET A 273 -14.17 -5.79 -16.59
C MET A 273 -14.25 -4.35 -16.09
N PHE A 274 -13.12 -3.79 -15.65
CA PHE A 274 -13.03 -2.44 -15.10
C PHE A 274 -11.99 -1.61 -15.82
N ARG A 275 -12.29 -0.32 -16.03
CA ARG A 275 -11.34 0.69 -16.52
C ARG A 275 -10.42 1.14 -15.39
N LEU A 276 -9.26 1.70 -15.72
CA LEU A 276 -8.29 2.18 -14.73
C LEU A 276 -8.88 3.22 -13.78
N GLU A 277 -9.76 4.10 -14.28
CA GLU A 277 -10.45 5.13 -13.50
C GLU A 277 -11.41 4.51 -12.48
N GLU A 278 -12.09 3.44 -12.85
CA GLU A 278 -13.00 2.71 -11.95
C GLU A 278 -12.21 2.00 -10.85
N VAL A 279 -11.07 1.37 -11.20
CA VAL A 279 -10.17 0.78 -10.22
C VAL A 279 -9.58 1.86 -9.31
N ASN A 280 -9.19 3.03 -9.84
CA ASN A 280 -8.76 4.16 -9.02
C ASN A 280 -9.84 4.56 -8.00
N ARG A 281 -11.11 4.59 -8.42
CA ARG A 281 -12.24 4.91 -7.55
C ARG A 281 -12.45 3.84 -6.47
N ILE A 282 -12.46 2.56 -6.85
CA ILE A 282 -12.56 1.41 -5.93
C ILE A 282 -11.44 1.48 -4.87
N MET A 283 -10.21 1.72 -5.30
CA MET A 283 -9.05 1.80 -4.43
C MET A 283 -8.98 3.10 -3.60
N GLY A 284 -9.83 4.10 -3.89
CA GLY A 284 -9.84 5.40 -3.21
C GLY A 284 -8.59 6.22 -3.50
N TRP A 285 -8.13 6.20 -4.73
CA TRP A 285 -7.13 7.12 -5.28
C TRP A 285 -7.81 8.35 -5.89
N ALA A 286 -7.03 9.42 -6.08
CA ALA A 286 -7.57 10.63 -6.70
C ALA A 286 -7.96 10.38 -8.17
N ALA A 287 -8.93 11.13 -8.68
CA ALA A 287 -9.22 11.16 -10.11
C ALA A 287 -7.95 11.59 -10.86
N GLY A 288 -7.62 10.92 -11.94
CA GLY A 288 -6.39 11.15 -12.71
C GLY A 288 -5.12 10.57 -12.05
N SER A 289 -5.25 9.78 -10.96
CA SER A 289 -4.11 9.10 -10.36
C SER A 289 -3.52 8.06 -11.32
N THR A 290 -2.21 8.07 -11.46
CA THR A 290 -1.46 7.05 -12.20
C THR A 290 -1.19 5.78 -11.37
N MET A 291 -1.76 5.70 -10.17
CA MET A 291 -1.49 4.58 -9.26
C MET A 291 -1.92 3.24 -9.84
N ALA A 292 -3.09 3.15 -10.50
CA ALA A 292 -3.52 1.91 -11.14
C ALA A 292 -2.56 1.47 -12.27
N GLN A 293 -2.00 2.41 -13.02
CA GLN A 293 -1.04 2.12 -14.09
C GLN A 293 0.22 1.41 -13.58
N ARG A 294 0.62 1.64 -12.33
CA ARG A 294 1.79 0.96 -11.72
C ARG A 294 1.57 -0.54 -11.52
N TYR A 295 0.31 -0.98 -11.46
CA TYR A 295 -0.09 -2.37 -11.27
C TYR A 295 -0.57 -3.01 -12.58
N ALA A 296 -0.92 -2.20 -13.56
CA ALA A 296 -1.27 -2.64 -14.90
C ALA A 296 0.01 -2.95 -15.68
N SER A 297 0.74 -3.99 -15.28
CA SER A 297 1.80 -4.55 -16.10
C SER A 297 1.16 -5.27 -17.29
N PHE A 298 0.89 -4.53 -18.34
CA PHE A 298 0.46 -5.12 -19.61
C PHE A 298 1.64 -5.90 -20.19
N ARG A 299 1.60 -7.21 -20.09
CA ARG A 299 2.58 -8.04 -20.79
C ARG A 299 2.29 -7.91 -22.28
N GLY A 300 3.34 -7.65 -23.07
CA GLY A 300 3.21 -7.54 -24.53
C GLY A 300 2.53 -8.77 -25.16
N SER A 301 2.73 -9.96 -24.59
CA SER A 301 2.05 -11.19 -24.97
C SER A 301 0.53 -11.16 -24.74
N GLU A 302 0.05 -10.56 -23.65
CA GLU A 302 -1.38 -10.42 -23.37
C GLU A 302 -2.04 -9.41 -24.31
N LEU A 303 -1.33 -8.31 -24.62
CA LEU A 303 -1.79 -7.33 -25.61
C LEU A 303 -1.83 -7.94 -27.00
N ALA A 304 -0.82 -8.72 -27.39
CA ALA A 304 -0.80 -9.44 -28.65
C ALA A 304 -1.94 -10.46 -28.73
N ALA A 305 -2.14 -11.28 -27.70
CA ALA A 305 -3.24 -12.25 -27.68
C ALA A 305 -4.61 -11.58 -27.87
N ARG A 306 -4.83 -10.42 -27.24
CA ARG A 306 -6.08 -9.65 -27.40
C ARG A 306 -6.23 -9.09 -28.82
N LEU A 307 -5.16 -8.55 -29.38
CA LEU A 307 -5.15 -8.03 -30.75
C LEU A 307 -5.52 -9.15 -31.74
N TRP A 308 -4.86 -10.30 -31.62
CA TRP A 308 -5.11 -11.44 -32.53
C TRP A 308 -6.47 -12.08 -32.31
N ALA A 309 -7.01 -12.09 -31.09
CA ALA A 309 -8.39 -12.56 -30.85
C ALA A 309 -9.46 -11.70 -31.52
N THR A 310 -9.20 -10.41 -31.77
CA THR A 310 -10.13 -9.52 -32.49
C THR A 310 -10.00 -9.58 -34.01
N VAL A 311 -8.83 -9.99 -34.52
CA VAL A 311 -8.55 -10.02 -35.96
C VAL A 311 -9.01 -11.35 -36.59
N GLY A 312 -9.36 -12.36 -35.77
CA GLY A 312 -9.57 -13.73 -36.25
C GLY A 312 -8.27 -14.28 -36.82
N GLU A 313 -7.97 -15.56 -36.64
CA GLU A 313 -6.80 -16.21 -37.24
C GLU A 313 -6.89 -16.25 -38.79
N SER A 314 -6.73 -15.12 -39.44
CA SER A 314 -6.29 -15.07 -40.82
C SER A 314 -4.77 -15.16 -40.80
N ALA A 315 -4.26 -16.37 -40.69
CA ALA A 315 -2.84 -16.61 -40.93
C ALA A 315 -2.50 -16.01 -42.28
N PRO A 316 -1.47 -15.13 -42.42
CA PRO A 316 -1.00 -14.75 -43.74
C PRO A 316 -0.54 -16.04 -44.42
N ALA A 317 -1.14 -16.32 -45.58
CA ALA A 317 -0.71 -17.41 -46.43
C ALA A 317 0.81 -17.25 -46.64
N GLY A 318 1.57 -18.23 -46.18
CA GLY A 318 3.01 -18.25 -46.41
C GLY A 318 3.32 -18.04 -47.88
N PRO A 319 4.45 -17.43 -48.21
CA PRO A 319 4.85 -17.21 -49.61
C PRO A 319 4.79 -18.52 -50.36
N ALA A 320 3.99 -18.57 -51.45
CA ALA A 320 3.89 -19.70 -52.31
C ALA A 320 5.32 -20.08 -52.75
N GLN A 321 5.73 -21.29 -52.43
CA GLN A 321 6.96 -21.87 -52.99
C GLN A 321 6.73 -22.05 -54.48
N GLY A 322 7.18 -21.04 -55.24
CA GLY A 322 7.29 -21.12 -56.68
C GLY A 322 8.28 -22.25 -57.04
N GLY A 323 7.75 -23.38 -57.44
CA GLY A 323 8.53 -24.40 -58.08
C GLY A 323 9.08 -23.90 -59.43
N ALA A 324 10.35 -23.59 -59.46
CA ALA A 324 11.10 -23.41 -60.68
C ALA A 324 11.79 -24.75 -60.98
N GLY A 325 11.12 -25.54 -61.81
CA GLY A 325 11.80 -26.59 -62.56
C GLY A 325 12.77 -25.94 -63.55
N LEU A 326 14.02 -26.28 -63.44
CA LEU A 326 14.99 -26.05 -64.52
C LEU A 326 15.37 -27.43 -65.05
N ALA A 327 14.84 -27.69 -66.26
CA ALA A 327 15.45 -28.64 -67.15
C ALA A 327 16.56 -27.94 -67.94
N HIS A 328 17.65 -28.61 -68.14
CA HIS A 328 18.87 -28.51 -68.92
C HIS A 328 20.13 -28.09 -68.19
#